data_534815c5250b97f7ba0df7939d31593e
#
_entry.id   534815c5250b97f7ba0df7939d31593e
#
_cell.length_a   1.000
_cell.length_b   1.000
_cell.length_c   1.000
_cell.angle_alpha   90.00
_cell.angle_beta   90.00
_cell.angle_gamma   90.00
#
_symmetry.space_group_name_H-M   'P 1'
#
loop_
_entity.id
_entity.type
_entity.pdbx_description
1 polymer ?
#
loop_
_entity_poly.entity_id
_entity_poly.type
_entity_poly.pdbx_seq_one_letter_code
_entity_poly.pdbx_strand_id
1 'polypeptide(L)'
;MVMTMAVLAITAVLAGCGSSSSGSDGPDFTGSGYPNVDLSNTRGVGGPINSSTVTDLAQAWTLPITATSAFGSYASSPIISKGVMYSQDLASNVQAIDVETGEVLWSTPFEQADHGPNGVVVANGLVFGATPIEAFALDQKTGKEVWSVELARNGKEGIDMAPGYHDGLVYVSTVPVNVEEFYGGDGVGIVWALDAKTGEKVWKFNTVPKDLWGNTKVNSGGGLWYTPAFDDKGSMYISVGNPGPIPGTEKDPWGSGRPGPNLYTDSLVKLDAKTGKMDWYYQATPHDVNDWDLQDPPILVNAGGKEMVVGAGKSGIVVAVDANSGKLLWKRPVGIHNGHDDIGREAMEGKYPRLPVTILPGSLGGVIAPMSTDGKSVFVPVVNGSLTLNSQTEKSEGGPGNGELVALDLASGKIKWKQKLATPAFGSTTVVNDLVFTTTYDGNVSAFDTSNGTVLWREKLPAATNSGVTISGDTVIAPAGVAAAEGQQAQIVAYRLGG
;
A
#
# COMPACT_ATOMS: atom_id res chain seq x y z
N MET A 1 -76.60 0.47 -39.69
CA MET A 1 -75.99 0.75 -38.38
C MET A 1 -74.48 0.45 -38.52
N VAL A 2 -73.72 1.46 -38.88
CA VAL A 2 -72.34 1.33 -39.25
C VAL A 2 -71.53 1.90 -38.06
N MET A 3 -70.68 1.08 -37.48
CA MET A 3 -69.86 1.43 -36.36
C MET A 3 -68.43 1.75 -36.87
N THR A 4 -68.05 3.01 -36.78
CA THR A 4 -66.75 3.53 -37.22
C THR A 4 -65.75 3.33 -36.11
N MET A 5 -64.65 2.57 -36.34
CA MET A 5 -63.51 2.45 -35.46
C MET A 5 -62.52 3.62 -35.72
N ALA A 6 -62.25 4.41 -34.71
CA ALA A 6 -61.22 5.41 -34.70
C ALA A 6 -59.88 4.80 -34.31
N VAL A 7 -58.87 4.91 -35.17
CA VAL A 7 -57.46 4.54 -34.90
C VAL A 7 -56.76 5.71 -34.26
N LEU A 8 -56.30 5.54 -33.03
CA LEU A 8 -55.45 6.54 -32.34
C LEU A 8 -53.99 6.24 -32.66
N ALA A 9 -53.36 7.15 -33.38
CA ALA A 9 -51.92 7.12 -33.62
C ALA A 9 -51.22 7.77 -32.44
N ILE A 10 -50.37 6.98 -31.71
CA ILE A 10 -49.49 7.47 -30.64
C ILE A 10 -48.17 7.84 -31.29
N THR A 11 -47.86 9.13 -31.41
CA THR A 11 -46.58 9.67 -31.76
C THR A 11 -45.66 9.64 -30.53
N ALA A 12 -44.64 8.78 -30.54
CA ALA A 12 -43.57 8.76 -29.52
C ALA A 12 -42.61 9.94 -29.80
N VAL A 13 -42.60 10.90 -28.92
CA VAL A 13 -41.60 11.96 -28.89
C VAL A 13 -40.35 11.40 -28.21
N LEU A 14 -39.30 11.15 -28.96
CA LEU A 14 -37.96 10.89 -28.46
C LEU A 14 -37.36 12.21 -27.92
N ALA A 15 -37.42 12.39 -26.61
CA ALA A 15 -36.65 13.45 -25.94
C ALA A 15 -35.17 13.01 -25.91
N GLY A 16 -34.37 13.57 -26.78
CA GLY A 16 -32.92 13.48 -26.73
C GLY A 16 -32.41 14.26 -25.52
N CYS A 17 -31.91 13.57 -24.52
CA CYS A 17 -31.08 14.19 -23.48
C CYS A 17 -29.74 14.60 -24.12
N GLY A 18 -29.66 15.87 -24.57
CA GLY A 18 -28.41 16.52 -24.87
C GLY A 18 -27.68 16.77 -23.53
N SER A 19 -26.61 16.01 -23.24
CA SER A 19 -25.66 16.37 -22.23
C SER A 19 -24.91 17.62 -22.68
N SER A 20 -25.29 18.79 -22.17
CA SER A 20 -24.48 19.98 -22.26
C SER A 20 -23.24 19.78 -21.37
N SER A 21 -22.12 19.43 -21.95
CA SER A 21 -20.80 19.58 -21.34
C SER A 21 -20.50 21.06 -21.20
N SER A 22 -20.74 21.63 -20.03
CA SER A 22 -20.12 22.89 -19.64
C SER A 22 -18.65 22.59 -19.42
N GLY A 23 -17.80 22.91 -20.40
CA GLY A 23 -16.37 22.89 -20.23
C GLY A 23 -15.99 23.90 -19.14
N SER A 24 -15.47 23.42 -18.03
CA SER A 24 -14.65 24.21 -17.13
C SER A 24 -13.23 24.15 -17.68
N ASP A 25 -12.69 25.29 -18.11
CA ASP A 25 -11.30 25.43 -18.62
C ASP A 25 -10.25 25.34 -17.49
N GLY A 26 -10.51 24.59 -16.44
CA GLY A 26 -9.58 24.34 -15.32
C GLY A 26 -9.11 22.89 -15.25
N PRO A 27 -7.96 22.61 -14.61
CA PRO A 27 -7.47 21.25 -14.42
C PRO A 27 -8.50 20.38 -13.70
N ASP A 28 -8.71 19.15 -14.21
CA ASP A 28 -9.65 18.21 -13.60
C ASP A 28 -8.98 17.42 -12.45
N PHE A 29 -9.09 17.91 -11.23
CA PHE A 29 -8.58 17.28 -10.01
C PHE A 29 -9.61 16.33 -9.37
N THR A 30 -10.26 15.50 -10.14
CA THR A 30 -11.38 14.66 -9.67
C THR A 30 -11.01 13.47 -8.82
N GLY A 31 -9.76 13.29 -8.41
CA GLY A 31 -9.27 12.15 -7.63
C GLY A 31 -10.31 11.42 -6.77
N SER A 32 -10.12 10.12 -6.53
CA SER A 32 -11.13 9.23 -5.94
C SER A 32 -11.32 9.38 -4.43
N GLY A 33 -10.33 9.96 -3.74
CA GLY A 33 -10.28 9.99 -2.27
C GLY A 33 -9.85 8.68 -1.61
N TYR A 34 -9.43 7.68 -2.40
CA TYR A 34 -8.97 6.39 -1.89
C TYR A 34 -7.44 6.27 -1.92
N PRO A 35 -6.82 5.63 -0.91
CA PRO A 35 -5.45 5.15 -1.02
C PRO A 35 -5.32 4.27 -2.27
N ASN A 36 -4.15 4.31 -2.91
CA ASN A 36 -3.89 3.53 -4.13
C ASN A 36 -4.87 3.78 -5.29
N VAL A 37 -5.53 4.96 -5.30
CA VAL A 37 -6.41 5.48 -6.37
C VAL A 37 -7.83 4.89 -6.37
N ASP A 38 -8.00 3.58 -6.19
CA ASP A 38 -9.30 2.92 -6.29
C ASP A 38 -9.43 1.74 -5.30
N LEU A 39 -10.63 1.17 -5.23
CA LEU A 39 -10.94 0.02 -4.37
C LEU A 39 -10.17 -1.25 -4.74
N SER A 40 -9.65 -1.34 -5.93
CA SER A 40 -8.87 -2.48 -6.44
C SER A 40 -7.36 -2.31 -6.25
N ASN A 41 -6.92 -1.18 -5.68
CA ASN A 41 -5.52 -0.81 -5.46
C ASN A 41 -4.68 -0.78 -6.76
N THR A 42 -5.28 -0.38 -7.89
CA THR A 42 -4.58 -0.43 -9.18
C THR A 42 -3.47 0.60 -9.32
N ARG A 43 -3.55 1.72 -8.59
CA ARG A 43 -2.68 2.89 -8.73
C ARG A 43 -2.54 3.36 -10.19
N GLY A 44 -3.61 3.19 -10.95
CA GLY A 44 -3.72 3.61 -12.34
C GLY A 44 -4.65 4.82 -12.48
N VAL A 45 -4.18 5.88 -13.13
CA VAL A 45 -4.95 7.10 -13.39
C VAL A 45 -4.96 7.43 -14.87
N GLY A 46 -5.96 8.20 -15.30
CA GLY A 46 -5.98 8.85 -16.60
C GLY A 46 -5.56 10.32 -16.47
N GLY A 47 -5.44 11.01 -17.59
CA GLY A 47 -5.16 12.44 -17.61
C GLY A 47 -4.33 12.88 -18.81
N PRO A 48 -3.89 14.15 -18.84
CA PRO A 48 -3.12 14.70 -19.97
C PRO A 48 -1.63 14.30 -19.93
N ILE A 49 -1.11 13.76 -18.81
CA ILE A 49 0.30 13.36 -18.66
C ILE A 49 0.51 12.03 -19.42
N ASN A 50 1.42 12.03 -20.39
CA ASN A 50 1.79 10.87 -21.20
C ASN A 50 3.21 11.04 -21.75
N SER A 51 3.71 10.07 -22.53
CA SER A 51 5.07 10.10 -23.08
C SER A 51 5.40 11.33 -23.94
N SER A 52 4.39 11.99 -24.52
CA SER A 52 4.59 13.19 -25.35
C SER A 52 4.56 14.50 -24.54
N THR A 53 4.01 14.50 -23.33
CA THR A 53 3.82 15.71 -22.50
C THR A 53 4.64 15.71 -21.22
N VAL A 54 5.14 14.57 -20.77
CA VAL A 54 5.82 14.43 -19.47
C VAL A 54 7.04 15.32 -19.32
N THR A 55 7.73 15.68 -20.43
CA THR A 55 8.87 16.58 -20.42
C THR A 55 8.51 18.04 -20.14
N ASP A 56 7.21 18.38 -20.23
CA ASP A 56 6.70 19.73 -19.96
C ASP A 56 6.29 19.89 -18.47
N LEU A 57 6.51 18.86 -17.64
CA LEU A 57 6.32 18.96 -16.19
C LEU A 57 7.36 19.88 -15.58
N ALA A 58 6.92 20.94 -14.91
CA ALA A 58 7.76 21.87 -14.15
C ALA A 58 7.26 22.00 -12.71
N GLN A 59 8.16 22.36 -11.79
CA GLN A 59 7.79 22.56 -10.38
C GLN A 59 6.76 23.69 -10.26
N ALA A 60 5.60 23.39 -9.68
CA ALA A 60 4.52 24.35 -9.47
C ALA A 60 4.57 24.96 -8.06
N TRP A 61 4.67 24.14 -7.03
CA TRP A 61 4.77 24.58 -5.64
C TRP A 61 5.49 23.57 -4.75
N THR A 62 5.84 23.99 -3.53
CA THR A 62 6.39 23.13 -2.47
C THR A 62 5.72 23.44 -1.14
N LEU A 63 5.58 22.42 -0.29
CA LEU A 63 5.05 22.54 1.06
C LEU A 63 5.99 21.85 2.05
N PRO A 64 6.60 22.57 3.01
CA PRO A 64 7.46 21.99 4.04
C PRO A 64 6.71 21.03 4.95
N ILE A 65 7.39 19.95 5.38
CA ILE A 65 6.90 19.00 6.38
C ILE A 65 7.83 19.08 7.59
N THR A 66 7.27 19.26 8.79
CA THR A 66 8.05 19.44 10.03
C THR A 66 7.99 18.24 10.98
N ALA A 67 7.16 17.24 10.66
CA ALA A 67 7.07 16.00 11.43
C ALA A 67 8.42 15.28 11.55
N THR A 68 8.59 14.52 12.63
CA THR A 68 9.77 13.68 12.86
C THR A 68 9.37 12.31 13.39
N SER A 69 9.91 11.26 12.80
CA SER A 69 9.81 9.88 13.30
C SER A 69 11.10 9.10 13.00
N ALA A 70 11.15 7.83 13.38
CA ALA A 70 12.28 6.95 13.09
C ALA A 70 12.52 6.77 11.57
N PHE A 71 11.48 6.89 10.74
CA PHE A 71 11.54 6.70 9.30
C PHE A 71 11.42 7.99 8.48
N GLY A 72 11.65 9.14 9.12
CA GLY A 72 11.59 10.47 8.49
C GLY A 72 10.34 11.25 8.87
N SER A 73 9.89 12.11 7.97
CA SER A 73 8.77 13.01 8.19
C SER A 73 7.50 12.59 7.44
N TYR A 74 7.66 11.74 6.40
CA TYR A 74 6.56 11.35 5.52
C TYR A 74 6.87 10.03 4.80
N ALA A 75 5.94 9.09 4.77
CA ALA A 75 6.09 7.78 4.14
C ALA A 75 4.88 7.34 3.30
N SER A 76 3.75 8.03 3.40
CA SER A 76 2.53 7.70 2.66
C SER A 76 2.51 8.32 1.25
N SER A 77 1.51 7.96 0.46
CA SER A 77 1.13 8.70 -0.73
C SER A 77 -0.07 9.58 -0.38
N PRO A 78 -0.04 10.91 -0.63
CA PRO A 78 -1.20 11.75 -0.41
C PRO A 78 -2.36 11.29 -1.29
N ILE A 79 -3.58 11.55 -0.87
CA ILE A 79 -4.76 11.27 -1.70
C ILE A 79 -5.42 12.58 -2.15
N ILE A 80 -6.12 12.54 -3.27
CA ILE A 80 -6.80 13.70 -3.82
C ILE A 80 -8.29 13.40 -3.96
N SER A 81 -9.12 14.36 -3.55
CA SER A 81 -10.56 14.32 -3.76
C SER A 81 -11.07 15.73 -4.08
N LYS A 82 -11.63 15.88 -5.28
CA LYS A 82 -12.26 17.14 -5.74
C LYS A 82 -11.37 18.39 -5.60
N GLY A 83 -10.11 18.28 -6.04
CA GLY A 83 -9.16 19.39 -6.00
C GLY A 83 -8.48 19.62 -4.66
N VAL A 84 -8.82 18.85 -3.64
CA VAL A 84 -8.18 18.92 -2.32
C VAL A 84 -7.32 17.67 -2.10
N MET A 85 -6.06 17.87 -1.77
CA MET A 85 -5.14 16.85 -1.33
C MET A 85 -5.26 16.67 0.19
N TYR A 86 -5.37 15.43 0.63
CA TYR A 86 -5.34 15.06 2.04
C TYR A 86 -4.05 14.30 2.30
N SER A 87 -3.30 14.75 3.28
CA SER A 87 -1.95 14.30 3.60
C SER A 87 -1.85 13.97 5.08
N GLN A 88 -1.25 12.85 5.42
CA GLN A 88 -0.90 12.51 6.81
C GLN A 88 0.61 12.33 6.90
N ASP A 89 1.26 13.06 7.81
CA ASP A 89 2.68 12.96 8.07
C ASP A 89 3.02 11.86 9.11
N LEU A 90 4.30 11.61 9.37
CA LEU A 90 4.76 10.62 10.34
C LEU A 90 4.70 11.08 11.82
N ALA A 91 4.12 12.24 12.12
CA ALA A 91 3.63 12.60 13.44
C ALA A 91 2.10 12.44 13.53
N SER A 92 1.51 11.70 12.58
CA SER A 92 0.06 11.46 12.44
C SER A 92 -0.77 12.71 12.15
N ASN A 93 -0.16 13.88 11.92
CA ASN A 93 -0.86 15.12 11.62
C ASN A 93 -1.53 15.04 10.25
N VAL A 94 -2.76 15.52 10.14
CA VAL A 94 -3.53 15.50 8.89
C VAL A 94 -3.72 16.91 8.37
N GLN A 95 -3.50 17.12 7.08
CA GLN A 95 -3.69 18.37 6.38
C GLN A 95 -4.58 18.21 5.16
N ALA A 96 -5.46 19.19 4.91
CA ALA A 96 -6.10 19.39 3.62
C ALA A 96 -5.41 20.55 2.91
N ILE A 97 -5.06 20.33 1.66
CA ILE A 97 -4.21 21.23 0.87
C ILE A 97 -4.87 21.41 -0.49
N ASP A 98 -4.98 22.64 -0.94
CA ASP A 98 -5.42 22.94 -2.29
C ASP A 98 -4.38 22.44 -3.31
N VAL A 99 -4.78 21.58 -4.25
CA VAL A 99 -3.86 20.95 -5.21
C VAL A 99 -3.28 21.96 -6.19
N GLU A 100 -4.07 23.00 -6.53
CA GLU A 100 -3.64 23.98 -7.51
C GLU A 100 -2.57 24.92 -6.94
N THR A 101 -2.73 25.34 -5.69
CA THR A 101 -1.88 26.38 -5.08
C THR A 101 -0.87 25.88 -4.06
N GLY A 102 -1.09 24.70 -3.47
CA GLY A 102 -0.32 24.20 -2.33
C GLY A 102 -0.69 24.86 -1.00
N GLU A 103 -1.78 25.67 -0.96
CA GLU A 103 -2.25 26.32 0.26
C GLU A 103 -2.87 25.31 1.22
N VAL A 104 -2.48 25.37 2.51
CA VAL A 104 -3.08 24.53 3.57
C VAL A 104 -4.43 25.12 3.95
N LEU A 105 -5.50 24.39 3.64
CA LEU A 105 -6.88 24.79 3.94
C LEU A 105 -7.23 24.57 5.41
N TRP A 106 -6.76 23.47 5.98
CA TRP A 106 -6.84 23.17 7.41
C TRP A 106 -5.75 22.14 7.81
N SER A 107 -5.42 22.11 9.10
CA SER A 107 -4.49 21.17 9.70
C SER A 107 -5.02 20.69 11.05
N THR A 108 -4.94 19.38 11.29
CA THR A 108 -5.30 18.73 12.55
C THR A 108 -4.08 18.05 13.12
N PRO A 109 -3.46 18.59 14.18
CA PRO A 109 -2.29 18.00 14.81
C PRO A 109 -2.70 16.86 15.74
N PHE A 110 -1.97 15.75 15.67
CA PHE A 110 -2.02 14.64 16.63
C PHE A 110 -0.72 14.53 17.40
N GLU A 111 0.42 14.89 16.78
CA GLU A 111 1.77 14.86 17.37
C GLU A 111 2.15 13.47 17.93
N GLN A 112 1.70 12.41 17.26
CA GLN A 112 1.98 11.02 17.62
C GLN A 112 2.85 10.39 16.53
N ALA A 113 4.12 10.08 16.87
CA ALA A 113 5.06 9.49 15.94
C ALA A 113 4.61 8.11 15.47
N ASP A 114 4.54 7.93 14.16
CA ASP A 114 4.18 6.72 13.44
C ASP A 114 5.43 6.09 12.80
N HIS A 115 5.40 4.79 12.54
CA HIS A 115 6.51 4.01 11.99
C HIS A 115 6.24 3.47 10.59
N GLY A 116 4.99 3.49 10.15
CA GLY A 116 4.56 2.82 8.93
C GLY A 116 4.12 3.75 7.82
N PRO A 117 3.68 3.18 6.72
CA PRO A 117 3.13 3.92 5.58
C PRO A 117 1.68 4.36 5.85
N ASN A 118 1.47 5.14 6.91
CA ASN A 118 0.15 5.67 7.29
C ASN A 118 -0.56 6.40 6.14
N GLY A 119 -1.62 7.10 6.41
CA GLY A 119 -2.39 7.88 5.43
C GLY A 119 -3.87 7.91 5.76
N VAL A 120 -4.64 8.52 4.88
CA VAL A 120 -6.07 8.71 5.08
C VAL A 120 -6.90 8.22 3.90
N VAL A 121 -8.20 8.00 4.13
CA VAL A 121 -9.21 7.78 3.09
C VAL A 121 -10.34 8.78 3.26
N VAL A 122 -10.89 9.28 2.14
CA VAL A 122 -11.98 10.28 2.15
C VAL A 122 -13.26 9.66 1.59
N ALA A 123 -14.31 9.68 2.38
CA ALA A 123 -15.64 9.24 1.95
C ALA A 123 -16.75 9.94 2.74
N ASN A 124 -17.88 10.19 2.08
CA ASN A 124 -19.11 10.72 2.71
C ASN A 124 -18.94 12.00 3.53
N GLY A 125 -18.00 12.88 3.15
CA GLY A 125 -17.75 14.14 3.86
C GLY A 125 -16.87 13.98 5.10
N LEU A 126 -16.23 12.83 5.28
CA LEU A 126 -15.29 12.53 6.35
C LEU A 126 -13.92 12.14 5.80
N VAL A 127 -12.88 12.40 6.58
CA VAL A 127 -11.51 11.96 6.39
C VAL A 127 -11.21 10.95 7.50
N PHE A 128 -10.95 9.71 7.14
CA PHE A 128 -10.61 8.65 8.09
C PHE A 128 -9.11 8.41 8.07
N GLY A 129 -8.52 8.28 9.22
CA GLY A 129 -7.10 7.99 9.41
C GLY A 129 -6.88 7.21 10.69
N ALA A 130 -5.61 7.01 11.03
CA ALA A 130 -5.23 6.44 12.31
C ALA A 130 -4.00 7.14 12.87
N THR A 131 -3.89 7.17 14.19
CA THR A 131 -2.65 7.34 14.93
C THR A 131 -2.10 5.96 15.29
N PRO A 132 -0.92 5.82 15.89
CA PRO A 132 -0.45 4.51 16.34
C PRO A 132 -1.38 3.76 17.31
N ILE A 133 -2.35 4.45 17.93
CA ILE A 133 -3.19 3.85 18.98
C ILE A 133 -4.66 3.77 18.57
N GLU A 134 -5.15 4.75 17.84
CA GLU A 134 -6.58 4.92 17.57
C GLU A 134 -6.87 5.19 16.09
N ALA A 135 -8.06 4.76 15.64
CA ALA A 135 -8.64 5.22 14.38
C ALA A 135 -9.53 6.45 14.65
N PHE A 136 -9.59 7.35 13.70
CA PHE A 136 -10.37 8.59 13.81
C PHE A 136 -11.13 8.94 12.53
N ALA A 137 -12.14 9.80 12.66
CA ALA A 137 -12.77 10.49 11.56
C ALA A 137 -12.76 12.01 11.80
N LEU A 138 -12.38 12.76 10.77
CA LEU A 138 -12.42 14.22 10.76
C LEU A 138 -13.49 14.68 9.77
N ASP A 139 -14.13 15.80 10.07
CA ASP A 139 -14.98 16.49 9.11
C ASP A 139 -14.14 16.96 7.91
N GLN A 140 -14.52 16.56 6.72
CA GLN A 140 -13.73 16.80 5.50
C GLN A 140 -13.47 18.29 5.21
N LYS A 141 -14.38 19.18 5.60
CA LYS A 141 -14.28 20.63 5.30
C LYS A 141 -13.47 21.40 6.34
N THR A 142 -13.49 20.94 7.58
CA THR A 142 -12.95 21.72 8.70
C THR A 142 -11.79 21.05 9.42
N GLY A 143 -11.53 19.79 9.19
CA GLY A 143 -10.54 18.99 9.91
C GLY A 143 -10.92 18.69 11.37
N LYS A 144 -12.11 19.07 11.84
CA LYS A 144 -12.52 18.80 13.22
C LYS A 144 -12.82 17.32 13.42
N GLU A 145 -12.35 16.78 14.54
CA GLU A 145 -12.66 15.41 14.93
C GLU A 145 -14.16 15.20 15.10
N VAL A 146 -14.66 14.12 14.52
CA VAL A 146 -16.05 13.64 14.62
C VAL A 146 -16.14 12.49 15.61
N TRP A 147 -15.19 11.56 15.52
CA TRP A 147 -15.02 10.46 16.46
C TRP A 147 -13.57 9.95 16.44
N SER A 148 -13.14 9.36 17.56
CA SER A 148 -11.95 8.53 17.65
C SER A 148 -12.23 7.28 18.47
N VAL A 149 -11.49 6.19 18.20
CA VAL A 149 -11.64 4.90 18.90
C VAL A 149 -10.31 4.19 19.05
N GLU A 150 -9.92 3.90 20.30
CA GLU A 150 -8.72 3.14 20.61
C GLU A 150 -8.87 1.69 20.13
N LEU A 151 -7.89 1.21 19.34
CA LEU A 151 -7.83 -0.15 18.79
C LEU A 151 -6.60 -0.91 19.26
N ALA A 152 -5.44 -0.26 19.36
CA ALA A 152 -4.18 -0.85 19.74
C ALA A 152 -4.01 -0.90 21.26
N ARG A 153 -3.46 -1.99 21.78
CA ARG A 153 -3.07 -2.09 23.18
C ARG A 153 -1.71 -1.41 23.38
N ASN A 154 -1.65 -0.44 24.26
CA ASN A 154 -0.43 0.32 24.52
C ASN A 154 0.78 -0.57 24.76
N GLY A 155 1.86 -0.37 24.00
CA GLY A 155 3.11 -1.12 24.06
C GLY A 155 3.05 -2.55 23.53
N LYS A 156 1.95 -2.95 22.85
CA LYS A 156 1.79 -4.28 22.24
C LYS A 156 1.54 -4.19 20.75
N GLU A 157 0.57 -3.39 20.36
CA GLU A 157 0.24 -3.13 18.96
C GLU A 157 0.31 -1.64 18.66
N GLY A 158 0.48 -1.33 17.35
CA GLY A 158 0.27 -0.03 16.76
C GLY A 158 -0.61 -0.13 15.53
N ILE A 159 -0.79 0.99 14.85
CA ILE A 159 -1.50 1.10 13.59
C ILE A 159 -0.63 1.92 12.65
N ASP A 160 -0.19 1.32 11.55
CA ASP A 160 0.79 1.88 10.62
C ASP A 160 0.26 1.87 9.18
N MET A 161 -1.05 1.97 8.96
CA MET A 161 -1.65 1.86 7.64
C MET A 161 -2.68 2.94 7.35
N ALA A 162 -2.84 3.32 6.09
CA ALA A 162 -4.00 4.06 5.63
C ALA A 162 -5.26 3.18 5.72
N PRO A 163 -6.36 3.66 6.33
CA PRO A 163 -7.60 2.89 6.40
C PRO A 163 -8.19 2.56 5.03
N GLY A 164 -8.92 1.45 4.94
CA GLY A 164 -9.84 1.16 3.84
C GLY A 164 -11.24 1.71 4.14
N TYR A 165 -12.01 2.01 3.10
CA TYR A 165 -13.42 2.36 3.22
C TYR A 165 -14.24 1.60 2.18
N HIS A 166 -15.31 0.94 2.61
CA HIS A 166 -16.27 0.29 1.72
C HIS A 166 -17.65 0.19 2.40
N ASP A 167 -18.69 0.58 1.68
CA ASP A 167 -20.10 0.38 2.06
C ASP A 167 -20.47 0.85 3.48
N GLY A 168 -19.92 2.00 3.92
CA GLY A 168 -20.22 2.58 5.23
C GLY A 168 -19.40 2.03 6.38
N LEU A 169 -18.41 1.17 6.10
CA LEU A 169 -17.45 0.65 7.07
C LEU A 169 -16.04 1.17 6.78
N VAL A 170 -15.29 1.42 7.84
CA VAL A 170 -13.86 1.75 7.83
C VAL A 170 -13.08 0.55 8.34
N TYR A 171 -12.01 0.19 7.63
CA TYR A 171 -11.19 -0.99 7.95
C TYR A 171 -9.79 -0.55 8.36
N VAL A 172 -9.37 -0.99 9.54
CA VAL A 172 -8.07 -0.67 10.12
C VAL A 172 -7.48 -1.94 10.74
N SER A 173 -6.18 -2.11 10.67
CA SER A 173 -5.50 -3.24 11.31
C SER A 173 -4.43 -2.78 12.27
N THR A 174 -4.25 -3.54 13.34
CA THR A 174 -3.08 -3.41 14.21
C THR A 174 -1.89 -4.19 13.67
N VAL A 175 -0.69 -3.77 14.06
CA VAL A 175 0.60 -4.45 13.85
C VAL A 175 1.32 -4.57 15.20
N PRO A 176 2.27 -5.50 15.39
CA PRO A 176 3.14 -5.51 16.57
C PRO A 176 4.03 -4.25 16.61
N VAL A 177 4.23 -3.62 17.78
CA VAL A 177 4.93 -2.32 17.92
C VAL A 177 6.29 -2.41 18.55
N ASN A 178 6.71 -3.52 19.09
CA ASN A 178 8.01 -3.55 19.75
C ASN A 178 9.18 -3.52 18.75
N VAL A 179 9.53 -2.31 18.31
CA VAL A 179 10.57 -2.07 17.30
C VAL A 179 11.97 -2.35 17.84
N GLU A 180 12.21 -2.16 19.13
CA GLU A 180 13.54 -2.40 19.74
C GLU A 180 13.84 -3.89 19.91
N GLU A 181 12.81 -4.70 20.15
CA GLU A 181 12.92 -6.14 20.28
C GLU A 181 12.29 -6.89 19.11
N PHE A 182 12.03 -6.23 18.02
CA PHE A 182 11.28 -6.63 16.83
C PHE A 182 10.39 -7.85 17.11
N TYR A 183 9.14 -7.59 17.54
CA TYR A 183 8.17 -8.61 17.93
C TYR A 183 8.49 -9.31 19.27
N GLY A 184 8.74 -8.53 20.30
CA GLY A 184 9.00 -9.02 21.67
C GLY A 184 7.86 -9.79 22.34
N GLY A 185 6.91 -10.23 21.52
CA GLY A 185 5.81 -11.12 21.89
C GLY A 185 4.49 -10.40 22.20
N ASP A 186 3.39 -11.14 22.00
CA ASP A 186 2.00 -10.85 22.35
C ASP A 186 1.30 -9.75 21.51
N GLY A 187 2.01 -8.98 20.68
CA GLY A 187 1.42 -8.08 19.69
C GLY A 187 0.94 -8.83 18.44
N VAL A 188 -0.31 -8.61 18.02
CA VAL A 188 -0.91 -9.33 16.89
C VAL A 188 -1.68 -8.42 15.96
N GLY A 189 -1.74 -8.80 14.69
CA GLY A 189 -2.60 -8.19 13.69
C GLY A 189 -4.08 -8.49 13.99
N ILE A 190 -4.86 -7.45 14.13
CA ILE A 190 -6.31 -7.53 14.27
C ILE A 190 -6.93 -6.57 13.28
N VAL A 191 -7.63 -7.10 12.29
CA VAL A 191 -8.41 -6.29 11.35
C VAL A 191 -9.73 -5.94 12.00
N TRP A 192 -10.04 -4.66 12.10
CA TRP A 192 -11.27 -4.11 12.61
C TRP A 192 -12.11 -3.52 11.49
N ALA A 193 -13.41 -3.73 11.52
CA ALA A 193 -14.37 -2.93 10.78
C ALA A 193 -15.12 -2.04 11.77
N LEU A 194 -15.17 -0.76 11.44
CA LEU A 194 -15.81 0.29 12.24
C LEU A 194 -16.96 0.88 11.43
N ASP A 195 -18.08 1.22 12.08
CA ASP A 195 -19.10 2.03 11.46
C ASP A 195 -18.53 3.42 11.13
N ALA A 196 -18.61 3.82 9.88
CA ALA A 196 -17.97 5.05 9.40
C ALA A 196 -18.53 6.34 10.01
N LYS A 197 -19.79 6.33 10.51
CA LYS A 197 -20.44 7.52 11.10
C LYS A 197 -20.15 7.66 12.58
N THR A 198 -20.02 6.53 13.29
CA THR A 198 -19.98 6.49 14.75
C THR A 198 -18.66 6.03 15.34
N GLY A 199 -17.81 5.34 14.56
CA GLY A 199 -16.59 4.68 15.04
C GLY A 199 -16.88 3.37 15.82
N GLU A 200 -18.13 2.93 15.94
CA GLU A 200 -18.47 1.69 16.63
C GLU A 200 -17.81 0.46 15.98
N LYS A 201 -17.25 -0.42 16.82
CA LYS A 201 -16.62 -1.67 16.37
C LYS A 201 -17.70 -2.66 15.91
N VAL A 202 -17.76 -2.96 14.61
CA VAL A 202 -18.76 -3.86 14.02
C VAL A 202 -18.30 -5.32 14.09
N TRP A 203 -17.07 -5.58 13.64
CA TRP A 203 -16.47 -6.91 13.71
C TRP A 203 -14.93 -6.81 13.77
N LYS A 204 -14.29 -7.93 14.10
CA LYS A 204 -12.84 -8.07 14.01
C LYS A 204 -12.45 -9.44 13.47
N PHE A 205 -11.30 -9.48 12.78
CA PHE A 205 -10.65 -10.70 12.33
C PHE A 205 -9.22 -10.75 12.89
N ASN A 206 -8.89 -11.81 13.63
CA ASN A 206 -7.54 -12.03 14.15
C ASN A 206 -6.72 -12.75 13.07
N THR A 207 -5.68 -12.10 12.56
CA THR A 207 -4.78 -12.70 11.56
C THR A 207 -3.92 -13.82 12.13
N VAL A 208 -3.71 -13.82 13.45
CA VAL A 208 -3.02 -14.87 14.20
C VAL A 208 -4.01 -15.46 15.22
N PRO A 209 -4.73 -16.52 14.85
CA PRO A 209 -5.66 -17.18 15.76
C PRO A 209 -4.94 -17.78 16.97
N LYS A 210 -5.46 -17.47 18.16
CA LYS A 210 -4.83 -17.78 19.44
C LYS A 210 -4.44 -19.25 19.61
N ASP A 211 -5.17 -20.16 18.99
CA ASP A 211 -5.02 -21.61 19.20
C ASP A 211 -4.20 -22.31 18.11
N LEU A 212 -3.72 -21.59 17.08
CA LEU A 212 -3.04 -22.22 15.94
C LEU A 212 -1.56 -22.51 16.19
N TRP A 213 -0.83 -21.59 16.83
CA TRP A 213 0.61 -21.77 17.03
C TRP A 213 1.11 -21.29 18.39
N GLY A 214 0.22 -21.25 19.35
CA GLY A 214 0.45 -21.50 20.76
C GLY A 214 0.89 -20.36 21.65
N ASN A 215 2.16 -20.12 21.88
CA ASN A 215 2.61 -19.30 22.99
C ASN A 215 2.47 -17.80 22.74
N THR A 216 1.29 -17.23 23.06
CA THR A 216 0.97 -15.80 22.89
C THR A 216 1.83 -14.82 23.70
N LYS A 217 2.72 -15.31 24.58
CA LYS A 217 3.67 -14.45 25.32
C LYS A 217 4.91 -14.14 24.50
N VAL A 218 5.25 -14.98 23.53
CA VAL A 218 6.41 -14.79 22.67
C VAL A 218 6.04 -14.73 21.18
N ASN A 219 4.94 -15.37 20.77
CA ASN A 219 4.49 -15.39 19.39
C ASN A 219 3.63 -14.16 19.09
N SER A 220 3.92 -13.50 17.97
CA SER A 220 3.33 -12.24 17.54
C SER A 220 3.28 -12.15 16.01
N GLY A 221 2.87 -11.03 15.45
CA GLY A 221 2.91 -10.79 14.00
C GLY A 221 1.55 -10.66 13.35
N GLY A 222 1.52 -10.77 12.03
CA GLY A 222 0.30 -10.79 11.23
C GLY A 222 -0.36 -9.42 11.04
N GLY A 223 0.36 -8.32 11.17
CA GLY A 223 -0.16 -6.98 10.90
C GLY A 223 -0.47 -6.73 9.43
N LEU A 224 -1.25 -5.67 9.15
CA LEU A 224 -1.41 -5.11 7.83
C LEU A 224 -0.67 -3.77 7.75
N TRP A 225 0.12 -3.61 6.68
CA TRP A 225 0.87 -2.39 6.41
C TRP A 225 0.18 -1.46 5.40
N TYR A 226 -0.79 -1.98 4.64
CA TYR A 226 -1.46 -1.24 3.57
C TYR A 226 -2.95 -1.53 3.50
N THR A 227 -3.63 -0.63 2.80
CA THR A 227 -5.09 -0.65 2.61
C THR A 227 -5.57 -1.91 1.90
N PRO A 228 -6.67 -2.54 2.37
CA PRO A 228 -7.34 -3.65 1.67
C PRO A 228 -7.83 -3.28 0.27
N ALA A 229 -7.98 -4.28 -0.61
CA ALA A 229 -8.77 -4.14 -1.83
C ALA A 229 -10.20 -4.65 -1.61
N PHE A 230 -11.14 -4.16 -2.43
CA PHE A 230 -12.56 -4.56 -2.37
C PHE A 230 -13.09 -4.83 -3.77
N ASP A 231 -13.97 -5.82 -3.89
CA ASP A 231 -14.73 -6.07 -5.10
C ASP A 231 -16.17 -5.52 -5.00
N ASP A 232 -16.88 -5.53 -6.13
CA ASP A 232 -18.28 -5.13 -6.23
C ASP A 232 -19.27 -6.15 -5.64
N LYS A 233 -18.78 -7.31 -5.19
CA LYS A 233 -19.56 -8.40 -4.58
C LYS A 233 -19.53 -8.35 -3.05
N GLY A 234 -18.81 -7.36 -2.47
CA GLY A 234 -18.66 -7.20 -1.03
C GLY A 234 -17.55 -8.03 -0.41
N SER A 235 -16.59 -8.49 -1.20
CA SER A 235 -15.39 -9.14 -0.67
C SER A 235 -14.29 -8.13 -0.38
N MET A 236 -13.54 -8.40 0.66
CA MET A 236 -12.33 -7.67 1.04
C MET A 236 -11.11 -8.59 0.91
N TYR A 237 -10.05 -8.08 0.33
CA TYR A 237 -8.79 -8.78 0.15
C TYR A 237 -7.70 -8.06 0.94
N ILE A 238 -6.96 -8.81 1.76
CA ILE A 238 -5.89 -8.27 2.60
C ILE A 238 -4.58 -9.04 2.37
N SER A 239 -3.48 -8.33 2.54
CA SER A 239 -2.13 -8.89 2.64
C SER A 239 -1.69 -8.87 4.10
N VAL A 240 -1.30 -10.00 4.62
CA VAL A 240 -0.93 -10.17 6.03
C VAL A 240 0.58 -10.29 6.15
N GLY A 241 1.15 -9.51 7.05
CA GLY A 241 2.59 -9.48 7.32
C GLY A 241 3.10 -10.71 8.07
N ASN A 242 4.38 -10.68 8.36
CA ASN A 242 5.17 -11.77 8.92
C ASN A 242 4.77 -12.19 10.34
N PRO A 243 5.14 -13.43 10.77
CA PRO A 243 5.10 -13.83 12.17
C PRO A 243 6.30 -13.26 12.93
N GLY A 244 6.21 -13.20 14.26
CA GLY A 244 7.31 -12.89 15.16
C GLY A 244 7.43 -13.94 16.29
N PRO A 245 8.54 -13.94 17.05
CA PRO A 245 9.80 -13.20 16.87
C PRO A 245 10.66 -13.72 15.70
N ILE A 246 11.59 -12.88 15.22
CA ILE A 246 12.45 -13.16 14.07
C ILE A 246 13.93 -12.94 14.39
N PRO A 247 14.80 -13.91 14.06
CA PRO A 247 14.54 -15.26 13.56
C PRO A 247 13.99 -16.19 14.64
N GLY A 248 14.00 -15.80 15.90
CA GLY A 248 13.50 -16.51 17.06
C GLY A 248 14.04 -15.93 18.37
N THR A 249 13.84 -16.63 19.48
CA THR A 249 14.40 -16.30 20.82
C THR A 249 15.44 -17.36 21.22
N GLU A 250 16.23 -17.08 22.26
CA GLU A 250 17.18 -18.08 22.82
C GLU A 250 16.49 -19.38 23.21
N LYS A 251 15.28 -19.30 23.76
CA LYS A 251 14.48 -20.44 24.15
C LYS A 251 13.84 -21.14 22.96
N ASP A 252 13.40 -20.37 21.99
CA ASP A 252 12.65 -20.82 20.81
C ASP A 252 13.36 -20.31 19.53
N PRO A 253 14.57 -20.82 19.21
CA PRO A 253 15.33 -20.40 18.04
C PRO A 253 14.61 -20.81 16.74
N TRP A 254 14.85 -20.08 15.66
CA TRP A 254 14.26 -20.35 14.35
C TRP A 254 12.74 -20.45 14.35
N GLY A 255 12.08 -19.67 15.22
CA GLY A 255 10.63 -19.69 15.33
C GLY A 255 10.06 -21.00 15.87
N SER A 256 10.86 -21.83 16.58
CA SER A 256 10.40 -23.13 17.11
C SER A 256 9.26 -23.02 18.14
N GLY A 257 9.05 -21.84 18.75
CA GLY A 257 7.90 -21.55 19.60
C GLY A 257 6.57 -21.44 18.86
N ARG A 258 6.61 -21.41 17.50
CA ARG A 258 5.46 -21.34 16.59
C ARG A 258 5.57 -22.44 15.51
N PRO A 259 5.54 -23.72 15.88
CA PRO A 259 5.82 -24.83 14.98
C PRO A 259 4.79 -24.92 13.81
N GLY A 260 5.27 -25.44 12.68
CA GLY A 260 4.45 -25.62 11.48
C GLY A 260 4.14 -24.31 10.71
N PRO A 261 3.14 -24.32 9.84
CA PRO A 261 2.69 -23.12 9.13
C PRO A 261 2.10 -22.09 10.11
N ASN A 262 2.60 -20.87 10.05
CA ASN A 262 2.16 -19.78 10.93
C ASN A 262 0.95 -19.05 10.31
N LEU A 263 -0.20 -19.71 10.29
CA LEU A 263 -1.45 -19.15 9.74
C LEU A 263 -1.98 -18.01 10.62
N TYR A 264 -2.38 -16.87 10.03
CA TYR A 264 -2.43 -16.55 8.59
C TYR A 264 -1.39 -15.48 8.21
N THR A 265 -0.19 -15.52 8.78
CA THR A 265 0.90 -14.61 8.41
C THR A 265 1.37 -14.90 6.98
N ASP A 266 2.01 -13.91 6.34
CA ASP A 266 2.53 -13.98 4.97
C ASP A 266 1.52 -14.50 3.95
N SER A 267 0.28 -14.03 4.07
CA SER A 267 -0.85 -14.57 3.31
C SER A 267 -1.66 -13.48 2.61
N LEU A 268 -2.17 -13.81 1.42
CA LEU A 268 -3.36 -13.17 0.88
C LEU A 268 -4.58 -13.84 1.51
N VAL A 269 -5.50 -13.02 2.03
CA VAL A 269 -6.73 -13.52 2.67
C VAL A 269 -7.94 -12.81 2.08
N LYS A 270 -8.99 -13.57 1.74
CA LYS A 270 -10.28 -13.05 1.34
C LYS A 270 -11.27 -13.15 2.48
N LEU A 271 -11.88 -12.02 2.80
CA LEU A 271 -12.93 -11.90 3.81
C LEU A 271 -14.21 -11.36 3.16
N ASP A 272 -15.35 -11.72 3.73
CA ASP A 272 -16.59 -10.98 3.53
C ASP A 272 -16.46 -9.63 4.24
N ALA A 273 -16.54 -8.52 3.51
CA ALA A 273 -16.28 -7.19 4.06
C ALA A 273 -17.28 -6.80 5.15
N LYS A 274 -18.52 -7.26 5.06
CA LYS A 274 -19.59 -6.91 6.02
C LYS A 274 -19.50 -7.67 7.33
N THR A 275 -18.96 -8.90 7.32
CA THR A 275 -18.98 -9.81 8.48
C THR A 275 -17.62 -10.21 9.01
N GLY A 276 -16.54 -9.97 8.25
CA GLY A 276 -15.18 -10.42 8.58
C GLY A 276 -14.98 -11.94 8.44
N LYS A 277 -15.96 -12.67 7.88
CA LYS A 277 -15.85 -14.12 7.67
C LYS A 277 -14.84 -14.41 6.56
N MET A 278 -13.87 -15.26 6.84
CA MET A 278 -12.88 -15.71 5.86
C MET A 278 -13.48 -16.70 4.86
N ASP A 279 -13.25 -16.43 3.57
CA ASP A 279 -13.61 -17.35 2.48
C ASP A 279 -12.45 -18.27 2.13
N TRP A 280 -11.25 -17.70 1.92
CA TRP A 280 -10.04 -18.44 1.60
C TRP A 280 -8.79 -17.66 2.03
N TYR A 281 -7.65 -18.36 2.06
CA TYR A 281 -6.31 -17.78 2.17
C TYR A 281 -5.33 -18.48 1.22
N TYR A 282 -4.28 -17.77 0.86
CA TYR A 282 -3.08 -18.30 0.19
C TYR A 282 -1.86 -17.84 0.97
N GLN A 283 -1.12 -18.76 1.58
CA GLN A 283 0.08 -18.46 2.35
C GLN A 283 1.32 -18.57 1.44
N ALA A 284 2.05 -17.46 1.27
CA ALA A 284 3.25 -17.40 0.44
C ALA A 284 4.47 -17.98 1.15
N THR A 285 4.66 -17.64 2.43
CA THR A 285 5.76 -18.11 3.28
C THR A 285 5.18 -18.79 4.53
N PRO A 286 5.13 -20.14 4.58
CA PRO A 286 4.46 -20.84 5.69
C PRO A 286 5.10 -20.67 7.06
N HIS A 287 6.43 -20.44 7.11
CA HIS A 287 7.19 -20.29 8.35
C HIS A 287 8.32 -19.30 8.10
N ASP A 288 8.05 -18.03 8.32
CA ASP A 288 9.02 -16.98 8.08
C ASP A 288 9.96 -16.79 9.27
N VAL A 289 11.26 -16.67 8.98
CA VAL A 289 12.34 -16.36 9.94
C VAL A 289 13.20 -15.18 9.48
N ASN A 290 12.76 -14.49 8.42
CA ASN A 290 13.52 -13.45 7.73
C ASN A 290 12.87 -12.07 7.72
N ASP A 291 11.66 -11.92 8.30
CA ASP A 291 10.87 -10.69 8.20
C ASP A 291 10.41 -10.42 6.73
N TRP A 292 9.81 -11.42 6.12
CA TRP A 292 9.41 -11.39 4.70
C TRP A 292 7.94 -11.06 4.48
N ASP A 293 7.41 -10.14 5.25
CA ASP A 293 6.02 -9.68 5.09
C ASP A 293 5.47 -9.84 3.67
N LEU A 294 4.31 -10.46 3.52
CA LEU A 294 3.50 -10.30 2.33
C LEU A 294 2.66 -9.02 2.52
N GLN A 295 3.29 -7.85 2.36
CA GLN A 295 2.73 -6.60 2.89
C GLN A 295 2.06 -5.70 1.87
N ASP A 296 2.42 -5.82 0.56
CA ASP A 296 1.89 -4.90 -0.44
C ASP A 296 0.37 -4.94 -0.51
N PRO A 297 -0.30 -3.79 -0.77
CA PRO A 297 -1.73 -3.79 -0.96
C PRO A 297 -2.11 -4.74 -2.09
N PRO A 298 -3.05 -5.66 -1.87
CA PRO A 298 -3.43 -6.62 -2.91
C PRO A 298 -4.08 -5.88 -4.09
N ILE A 299 -3.64 -6.17 -5.31
CA ILE A 299 -4.24 -5.62 -6.53
C ILE A 299 -5.29 -6.59 -7.05
N LEU A 300 -6.54 -6.13 -7.13
CA LEU A 300 -7.62 -6.89 -7.75
C LEU A 300 -7.73 -6.50 -9.24
N VAL A 301 -7.60 -7.48 -10.13
CA VAL A 301 -7.54 -7.21 -11.57
C VAL A 301 -8.10 -8.38 -12.38
N ASN A 302 -8.65 -8.06 -13.57
CA ASN A 302 -9.06 -9.08 -14.54
C ASN A 302 -8.03 -9.13 -15.68
N ALA A 303 -7.35 -10.27 -15.83
CA ALA A 303 -6.41 -10.48 -16.92
C ALA A 303 -6.50 -11.91 -17.48
N GLY A 304 -6.40 -12.04 -18.80
CA GLY A 304 -6.55 -13.34 -19.46
C GLY A 304 -7.89 -14.02 -19.23
N GLY A 305 -8.96 -13.26 -18.98
CA GLY A 305 -10.30 -13.76 -18.68
C GLY A 305 -10.47 -14.35 -17.28
N LYS A 306 -9.54 -14.07 -16.36
CA LYS A 306 -9.59 -14.49 -14.96
C LYS A 306 -9.54 -13.29 -14.04
N GLU A 307 -10.41 -13.28 -13.04
CA GLU A 307 -10.32 -12.36 -11.92
C GLU A 307 -9.25 -12.85 -10.95
N MET A 308 -8.26 -12.03 -10.66
CA MET A 308 -7.12 -12.43 -9.85
C MET A 308 -6.74 -11.37 -8.83
N VAL A 309 -6.11 -11.82 -7.74
CA VAL A 309 -5.49 -10.98 -6.72
C VAL A 309 -3.98 -11.13 -6.86
N VAL A 310 -3.29 -10.02 -7.06
CA VAL A 310 -1.83 -9.96 -7.12
C VAL A 310 -1.31 -9.41 -5.81
N GLY A 311 -0.35 -10.09 -5.20
CA GLY A 311 0.31 -9.66 -3.97
C GLY A 311 1.82 -9.85 -4.06
N ALA A 312 2.54 -9.10 -3.26
CA ALA A 312 3.99 -9.20 -3.14
C ALA A 312 4.44 -8.76 -1.74
N GLY A 313 5.70 -8.98 -1.44
CA GLY A 313 6.29 -8.56 -0.18
C GLY A 313 7.81 -8.68 -0.17
N LYS A 314 8.39 -8.60 1.01
CA LYS A 314 9.84 -8.57 1.24
C LYS A 314 10.57 -9.83 0.75
N SER A 315 9.87 -10.97 0.59
CA SER A 315 10.46 -12.17 -0.04
C SER A 315 10.86 -11.98 -1.50
N GLY A 316 10.47 -10.86 -2.15
CA GLY A 316 10.74 -10.62 -3.56
C GLY A 316 9.98 -11.57 -4.50
N ILE A 317 8.93 -12.22 -4.02
CA ILE A 317 8.11 -13.13 -4.84
C ILE A 317 6.75 -12.48 -5.07
N VAL A 318 6.46 -12.13 -6.32
CA VAL A 318 5.13 -11.68 -6.73
C VAL A 318 4.27 -12.91 -7.00
N VAL A 319 3.07 -12.94 -6.44
CA VAL A 319 2.10 -14.02 -6.59
C VAL A 319 0.81 -13.49 -7.20
N ALA A 320 0.16 -14.29 -8.03
CA ALA A 320 -1.22 -14.07 -8.44
C ALA A 320 -2.05 -15.30 -8.11
N VAL A 321 -3.18 -15.08 -7.47
CA VAL A 321 -4.13 -16.12 -7.13
C VAL A 321 -5.48 -15.84 -7.78
N ASP A 322 -6.25 -16.87 -8.04
CA ASP A 322 -7.64 -16.76 -8.51
C ASP A 322 -8.50 -16.12 -7.41
N ALA A 323 -9.16 -15.00 -7.71
CA ALA A 323 -9.90 -14.21 -6.73
C ALA A 323 -11.09 -14.96 -6.10
N ASN A 324 -11.63 -15.97 -6.77
CA ASN A 324 -12.76 -16.75 -6.26
C ASN A 324 -12.32 -17.90 -5.35
N SER A 325 -11.17 -18.52 -5.64
CA SER A 325 -10.76 -19.76 -4.97
C SER A 325 -9.46 -19.69 -4.17
N GLY A 326 -8.71 -18.59 -4.26
CA GLY A 326 -7.38 -18.46 -3.65
C GLY A 326 -6.31 -19.37 -4.25
N LYS A 327 -6.59 -20.08 -5.35
CA LYS A 327 -5.62 -20.98 -5.99
C LYS A 327 -4.56 -20.19 -6.72
N LEU A 328 -3.30 -20.58 -6.50
CA LEU A 328 -2.14 -19.99 -7.19
C LEU A 328 -2.30 -20.14 -8.73
N LEU A 329 -2.22 -19.01 -9.43
CA LEU A 329 -2.19 -18.94 -10.89
C LEU A 329 -0.74 -18.92 -11.39
N TRP A 330 0.07 -18.02 -10.82
CA TRP A 330 1.49 -17.92 -11.07
C TRP A 330 2.22 -17.28 -9.90
N LYS A 331 3.54 -17.54 -9.81
CA LYS A 331 4.45 -16.81 -8.92
C LYS A 331 5.71 -16.43 -9.68
N ARG A 332 6.31 -15.29 -9.34
CA ARG A 332 7.49 -14.76 -10.03
C ARG A 332 8.46 -14.13 -9.03
N PRO A 333 9.68 -14.67 -8.89
CA PRO A 333 10.75 -13.98 -8.17
C PRO A 333 11.20 -12.74 -8.97
N VAL A 334 11.43 -11.63 -8.26
CA VAL A 334 11.94 -10.34 -8.75
C VAL A 334 13.07 -9.85 -7.85
N GLY A 335 14.01 -9.09 -8.42
CA GLY A 335 15.21 -8.68 -7.72
C GLY A 335 16.30 -9.77 -7.72
N ILE A 336 17.16 -9.71 -6.71
CA ILE A 336 18.30 -10.63 -6.54
C ILE A 336 17.95 -11.67 -5.48
N HIS A 337 18.02 -12.96 -5.88
CA HIS A 337 17.85 -14.10 -4.99
C HIS A 337 19.16 -14.90 -4.96
N ASN A 338 19.59 -15.33 -3.78
CA ASN A 338 20.85 -16.07 -3.60
C ASN A 338 20.66 -17.54 -3.15
N GLY A 339 19.46 -18.08 -3.36
CA GLY A 339 19.15 -19.50 -3.13
C GLY A 339 18.72 -19.84 -1.71
N HIS A 340 18.31 -18.85 -0.90
CA HIS A 340 17.80 -19.03 0.46
C HIS A 340 16.29 -18.77 0.60
N ASP A 341 15.54 -18.82 -0.51
CA ASP A 341 14.10 -18.55 -0.52
C ASP A 341 13.27 -19.54 0.32
N ASP A 342 13.82 -20.73 0.57
CA ASP A 342 13.17 -21.81 1.33
C ASP A 342 13.63 -21.91 2.80
N ILE A 343 14.45 -20.98 3.29
CA ILE A 343 15.10 -21.09 4.61
C ILE A 343 14.08 -21.26 5.77
N GLY A 344 12.93 -20.59 5.71
CA GLY A 344 11.87 -20.75 6.72
C GLY A 344 11.28 -22.17 6.69
N ARG A 345 10.99 -22.71 5.52
CA ARG A 345 10.50 -24.09 5.37
C ARG A 345 11.55 -25.09 5.82
N GLU A 346 12.83 -24.88 5.49
CA GLU A 346 13.93 -25.72 5.92
C GLU A 346 14.09 -25.71 7.45
N ALA A 347 13.98 -24.53 8.08
CA ALA A 347 14.00 -24.41 9.53
C ALA A 347 12.82 -25.16 10.19
N MET A 348 11.63 -25.10 9.63
CA MET A 348 10.46 -25.87 10.08
C MET A 348 10.70 -27.39 10.00
N GLU A 349 11.50 -27.86 9.05
CA GLU A 349 11.91 -29.25 8.89
C GLU A 349 13.13 -29.63 9.76
N GLY A 350 13.66 -28.72 10.58
CA GLY A 350 14.85 -28.91 11.39
C GLY A 350 16.16 -28.86 10.61
N LYS A 351 16.12 -28.30 9.40
CA LYS A 351 17.29 -28.09 8.54
C LYS A 351 17.75 -26.64 8.68
N TYR A 352 18.91 -26.45 9.27
CA TYR A 352 19.44 -25.11 9.57
C TYR A 352 20.64 -24.79 8.69
N PRO A 353 20.76 -23.56 8.16
CA PRO A 353 21.93 -23.16 7.40
C PRO A 353 23.16 -23.06 8.30
N ARG A 354 24.34 -23.13 7.70
CA ARG A 354 25.60 -22.82 8.40
C ARG A 354 25.66 -21.29 8.63
N LEU A 355 25.76 -20.87 9.88
CA LEU A 355 25.84 -19.48 10.26
C LEU A 355 27.29 -18.95 10.33
N PRO A 356 27.54 -17.64 10.07
CA PRO A 356 26.53 -16.69 9.57
C PRO A 356 26.16 -16.96 8.12
N VAL A 357 24.96 -16.56 7.71
CA VAL A 357 24.46 -16.67 6.32
C VAL A 357 23.84 -15.37 5.87
N THR A 358 24.24 -14.88 4.70
CA THR A 358 23.63 -13.71 4.06
C THR A 358 22.50 -14.16 3.12
N ILE A 359 21.36 -13.52 3.22
CA ILE A 359 20.13 -13.81 2.49
C ILE A 359 19.78 -12.61 1.59
N LEU A 360 19.39 -12.89 0.36
CA LEU A 360 18.86 -11.96 -0.60
C LEU A 360 17.57 -12.56 -1.22
N PRO A 361 16.46 -11.82 -1.18
CA PRO A 361 16.27 -10.52 -0.51
C PRO A 361 16.27 -10.66 1.03
N GLY A 362 16.68 -9.59 1.73
CA GLY A 362 16.62 -9.49 3.21
C GLY A 362 15.34 -8.84 3.69
N SER A 363 15.29 -8.51 5.00
CA SER A 363 14.12 -7.89 5.66
C SER A 363 13.78 -6.49 5.16
N LEU A 364 14.74 -5.77 4.58
CA LEU A 364 14.51 -4.52 3.85
C LEU A 364 14.76 -4.71 2.34
N GLY A 365 14.45 -5.90 1.82
CA GLY A 365 14.58 -6.27 0.42
C GLY A 365 13.24 -6.67 -0.20
N GLY A 366 13.30 -7.14 -1.45
CA GLY A 366 12.11 -7.60 -2.19
C GLY A 366 11.20 -6.48 -2.64
N VAL A 367 9.90 -6.62 -2.42
CA VAL A 367 8.87 -5.64 -2.76
C VAL A 367 8.31 -5.05 -1.46
N ILE A 368 8.65 -3.79 -1.19
CA ILE A 368 8.31 -3.11 0.06
C ILE A 368 7.23 -2.04 -0.16
N ALA A 369 7.22 -1.45 -1.36
CA ALA A 369 6.34 -0.35 -1.72
C ALA A 369 5.27 -0.80 -2.73
N PRO A 370 4.06 -0.21 -2.68
CA PRO A 370 2.94 -0.62 -3.52
C PRO A 370 3.24 -0.67 -5.01
N MET A 371 2.81 -1.77 -5.62
CA MET A 371 2.81 -1.98 -7.07
C MET A 371 1.67 -1.20 -7.75
N SER A 372 1.73 -1.09 -9.08
CA SER A 372 0.64 -0.54 -9.90
C SER A 372 0.39 -1.38 -11.15
N THR A 373 -0.75 -1.15 -11.82
CA THR A 373 -1.10 -1.89 -13.05
C THR A 373 -1.77 -0.99 -14.09
N ASP A 374 -1.49 -1.29 -15.37
CA ASP A 374 -2.20 -0.76 -16.54
C ASP A 374 -3.29 -1.73 -17.04
N GLY A 375 -3.63 -2.78 -16.27
CA GLY A 375 -4.55 -3.85 -16.65
C GLY A 375 -3.94 -4.93 -17.57
N LYS A 376 -2.69 -4.76 -18.01
CA LYS A 376 -1.94 -5.72 -18.85
C LYS A 376 -0.62 -6.14 -18.21
N SER A 377 0.00 -5.21 -17.50
CA SER A 377 1.26 -5.40 -16.77
C SER A 377 1.07 -5.01 -15.31
N VAL A 378 1.80 -5.63 -14.41
CA VAL A 378 2.05 -5.12 -13.07
C VAL A 378 3.47 -4.57 -13.00
N PHE A 379 3.61 -3.36 -12.46
CA PHE A 379 4.90 -2.67 -12.31
C PHE A 379 5.33 -2.77 -10.85
N VAL A 380 6.50 -3.36 -10.66
CA VAL A 380 6.99 -3.80 -9.34
C VAL A 380 8.25 -3.01 -8.98
N PRO A 381 8.19 -2.16 -7.94
CA PRO A 381 9.37 -1.50 -7.39
C PRO A 381 10.12 -2.51 -6.51
N VAL A 382 11.41 -2.73 -6.78
CA VAL A 382 12.20 -3.75 -6.11
C VAL A 382 13.38 -3.14 -5.38
N VAL A 383 13.62 -3.66 -4.18
CA VAL A 383 14.78 -3.35 -3.34
C VAL A 383 15.68 -4.59 -3.23
N ASN A 384 16.97 -4.44 -3.52
CA ASN A 384 17.97 -5.51 -3.42
C ASN A 384 18.77 -5.41 -2.12
N GLY A 385 18.07 -5.21 -1.00
CA GLY A 385 18.64 -5.21 0.34
C GLY A 385 18.94 -6.64 0.81
N SER A 386 20.00 -6.82 1.59
CA SER A 386 20.39 -8.12 2.16
C SER A 386 20.17 -8.15 3.67
N LEU A 387 20.06 -9.35 4.21
CA LEU A 387 20.03 -9.68 5.64
C LEU A 387 21.14 -10.68 5.93
N THR A 388 21.84 -10.55 7.06
CA THR A 388 22.74 -11.59 7.56
C THR A 388 22.19 -12.15 8.85
N LEU A 389 21.88 -13.44 8.88
CA LEU A 389 21.61 -14.18 10.09
C LEU A 389 22.94 -14.52 10.75
N ASN A 390 23.25 -13.89 11.87
CA ASN A 390 24.50 -14.05 12.61
C ASN A 390 24.45 -15.28 13.54
N SER A 391 23.28 -15.49 14.15
CA SER A 391 22.96 -16.63 14.99
C SER A 391 21.50 -17.06 14.78
N GLN A 392 21.02 -18.01 15.59
CA GLN A 392 19.63 -18.48 15.56
C GLN A 392 18.63 -17.43 16.13
N THR A 393 19.15 -16.35 16.70
CA THR A 393 18.37 -15.32 17.40
C THR A 393 18.78 -13.89 17.02
N GLU A 394 19.86 -13.76 16.23
CA GLU A 394 20.42 -12.45 15.87
C GLU A 394 20.52 -12.29 14.38
N LYS A 395 20.12 -11.11 13.91
CA LYS A 395 20.24 -10.68 12.53
C LYS A 395 20.95 -9.32 12.43
N SER A 396 21.54 -9.05 11.29
CA SER A 396 22.08 -7.74 10.90
C SER A 396 21.55 -7.37 9.55
N GLU A 397 20.99 -6.17 9.44
CA GLU A 397 20.62 -5.64 8.15
C GLU A 397 21.87 -5.35 7.32
N GLY A 398 21.90 -5.89 6.09
CA GLY A 398 22.86 -5.46 5.09
C GLY A 398 22.39 -4.14 4.48
N GLY A 399 23.18 -3.26 4.02
CA GLY A 399 22.72 -1.98 3.44
C GLY A 399 21.57 -2.18 2.41
N PRO A 400 20.82 -1.10 2.11
CA PRO A 400 19.61 -1.19 1.27
C PRO A 400 19.91 -1.58 -0.20
N GLY A 401 21.17 -1.69 -0.60
CA GLY A 401 21.58 -2.12 -1.94
C GLY A 401 21.17 -1.17 -3.04
N ASN A 402 20.86 -1.72 -4.20
CA ASN A 402 20.27 -1.01 -5.34
C ASN A 402 18.81 -1.43 -5.53
N GLY A 403 18.17 -0.95 -6.60
CA GLY A 403 16.78 -1.32 -6.92
C GLY A 403 16.61 -1.79 -8.36
N GLU A 404 15.41 -2.25 -8.65
CA GLU A 404 14.91 -2.50 -10.01
C GLU A 404 13.47 -1.99 -10.12
N LEU A 405 13.08 -1.57 -11.32
CA LEU A 405 11.68 -1.47 -11.71
C LEU A 405 11.40 -2.62 -12.69
N VAL A 406 10.45 -3.48 -12.36
CA VAL A 406 10.17 -4.70 -13.14
C VAL A 406 8.73 -4.65 -13.65
N ALA A 407 8.53 -4.87 -14.97
CA ALA A 407 7.20 -5.06 -15.54
C ALA A 407 6.97 -6.56 -15.75
N LEU A 408 5.87 -7.07 -15.18
CA LEU A 408 5.41 -8.44 -15.40
C LEU A 408 4.13 -8.42 -16.23
N ASP A 409 4.02 -9.38 -17.15
CA ASP A 409 2.75 -9.67 -17.82
C ASP A 409 1.73 -10.21 -16.82
N LEU A 410 0.61 -9.54 -16.64
CA LEU A 410 -0.40 -9.89 -15.63
C LEU A 410 -0.97 -11.29 -15.80
N ALA A 411 -1.22 -11.72 -17.05
CA ALA A 411 -1.85 -13.01 -17.30
C ALA A 411 -0.94 -14.21 -16.98
N SER A 412 0.39 -14.03 -17.13
CA SER A 412 1.37 -15.15 -17.07
C SER A 412 2.46 -14.96 -16.02
N GLY A 413 2.61 -13.81 -15.42
CA GLY A 413 3.72 -13.46 -14.53
C GLY A 413 5.09 -13.43 -15.22
N LYS A 414 5.15 -13.41 -16.56
CA LYS A 414 6.42 -13.33 -17.30
C LYS A 414 6.97 -11.91 -17.23
N ILE A 415 8.30 -11.81 -17.03
CA ILE A 415 8.99 -10.52 -17.08
C ILE A 415 8.94 -10.01 -18.53
N LYS A 416 8.39 -8.80 -18.70
CA LYS A 416 8.39 -8.05 -19.97
C LYS A 416 9.67 -7.26 -20.14
N TRP A 417 10.06 -6.54 -19.10
CA TRP A 417 11.30 -5.79 -19.03
C TRP A 417 11.72 -5.54 -17.58
N LYS A 418 13.00 -5.16 -17.38
CA LYS A 418 13.58 -4.74 -16.12
C LYS A 418 14.44 -3.50 -16.34
N GLN A 419 14.29 -2.50 -15.49
CA GLN A 419 15.14 -1.32 -15.43
C GLN A 419 15.92 -1.32 -14.11
N LYS A 420 17.24 -1.29 -14.17
CA LYS A 420 18.10 -1.14 -12.99
C LYS A 420 18.03 0.28 -12.45
N LEU A 421 17.95 0.41 -11.13
CA LEU A 421 17.97 1.66 -10.39
C LEU A 421 19.22 1.70 -9.53
N ALA A 422 19.88 2.86 -9.49
CA ALA A 422 21.14 3.01 -8.73
C ALA A 422 20.95 2.87 -7.22
N THR A 423 19.77 3.28 -6.73
CA THR A 423 19.36 3.22 -5.33
C THR A 423 18.02 2.50 -5.20
N PRO A 424 17.65 2.04 -4.00
CA PRO A 424 16.41 1.30 -3.77
C PRO A 424 15.16 2.06 -4.20
N ALA A 425 14.19 1.34 -4.75
CA ALA A 425 12.86 1.85 -5.08
C ALA A 425 11.93 1.71 -3.86
N PHE A 426 12.07 2.60 -2.86
CA PHE A 426 11.17 2.64 -1.71
C PHE A 426 9.87 3.38 -1.97
N GLY A 427 9.74 4.08 -3.11
CA GLY A 427 8.50 4.69 -3.51
C GLY A 427 7.62 3.73 -4.30
N SER A 428 6.31 3.79 -4.04
CA SER A 428 5.33 3.03 -4.83
C SER A 428 5.34 3.42 -6.30
N THR A 429 4.91 2.50 -7.16
CA THR A 429 4.66 2.83 -8.57
C THR A 429 3.26 3.45 -8.74
N THR A 430 3.10 4.31 -9.74
CA THR A 430 1.82 4.90 -10.16
C THR A 430 1.79 4.99 -11.68
N VAL A 431 0.75 4.44 -12.30
CA VAL A 431 0.58 4.46 -13.77
C VAL A 431 -0.29 5.64 -14.18
N VAL A 432 0.11 6.33 -15.24
CA VAL A 432 -0.72 7.28 -15.97
C VAL A 432 -0.52 7.08 -17.47
N ASN A 433 -1.58 6.66 -18.15
CA ASN A 433 -1.55 6.35 -19.59
C ASN A 433 -0.42 5.33 -19.94
N ASP A 434 0.57 5.75 -20.73
CA ASP A 434 1.72 4.97 -21.18
C ASP A 434 2.98 5.15 -20.30
N LEU A 435 2.83 5.76 -19.13
CA LEU A 435 3.92 6.00 -18.17
C LEU A 435 3.71 5.26 -16.85
N VAL A 436 4.81 4.83 -16.24
CA VAL A 436 4.86 4.44 -14.84
C VAL A 436 5.86 5.31 -14.08
N PHE A 437 5.40 5.93 -13.01
CA PHE A 437 6.22 6.73 -12.10
C PHE A 437 6.66 5.89 -10.90
N THR A 438 7.87 6.15 -10.41
CA THR A 438 8.34 5.70 -9.09
C THR A 438 9.39 6.66 -8.55
N THR A 439 9.69 6.52 -7.27
CA THR A 439 10.74 7.27 -6.58
C THR A 439 11.81 6.35 -6.05
N THR A 440 13.03 6.84 -5.93
CA THR A 440 14.15 6.11 -5.33
C THR A 440 14.65 6.81 -4.08
N TYR A 441 15.25 6.06 -3.16
CA TYR A 441 15.65 6.54 -1.83
C TYR A 441 16.62 7.73 -1.84
N ASP A 442 17.37 7.91 -2.92
CA ASP A 442 18.19 9.09 -3.12
C ASP A 442 17.38 10.36 -3.51
N GLY A 443 16.06 10.28 -3.58
CA GLY A 443 15.17 11.40 -3.92
C GLY A 443 15.00 11.66 -5.41
N ASN A 444 15.30 10.71 -6.31
CA ASN A 444 14.86 10.84 -7.69
C ASN A 444 13.39 10.45 -7.82
N VAL A 445 12.61 11.27 -8.51
CA VAL A 445 11.30 10.92 -9.07
C VAL A 445 11.46 10.73 -10.57
N SER A 446 10.96 9.62 -11.12
CA SER A 446 11.16 9.28 -12.53
C SER A 446 9.91 8.70 -13.16
N ALA A 447 9.69 9.03 -14.44
CA ALA A 447 8.68 8.45 -15.31
C ALA A 447 9.34 7.54 -16.35
N PHE A 448 8.80 6.36 -16.52
CA PHE A 448 9.28 5.34 -17.45
C PHE A 448 8.17 4.97 -18.43
N ASP A 449 8.54 4.68 -19.67
CA ASP A 449 7.63 4.10 -20.67
C ASP A 449 7.18 2.71 -20.24
N THR A 450 5.87 2.48 -20.14
CA THR A 450 5.30 1.20 -19.66
C THR A 450 5.62 0.02 -20.58
N SER A 451 5.92 0.25 -21.85
CA SER A 451 6.16 -0.78 -22.85
C SER A 451 7.57 -1.38 -22.78
N ASN A 452 8.58 -0.57 -22.36
CA ASN A 452 10.00 -0.96 -22.47
C ASN A 452 10.89 -0.52 -21.30
N GLY A 453 10.38 0.29 -20.35
CA GLY A 453 11.11 0.78 -19.18
C GLY A 453 12.10 1.91 -19.46
N THR A 454 12.05 2.55 -20.62
CA THR A 454 12.90 3.73 -20.91
C THR A 454 12.49 4.90 -20.03
N VAL A 455 13.48 5.56 -19.40
CA VAL A 455 13.25 6.80 -18.63
C VAL A 455 12.93 7.93 -19.58
N LEU A 456 11.77 8.55 -19.44
CA LEU A 456 11.31 9.69 -20.26
C LEU A 456 11.39 11.02 -19.51
N TRP A 457 11.30 10.99 -18.19
CA TRP A 457 11.40 12.18 -17.36
C TRP A 457 12.01 11.83 -16.00
N ARG A 458 12.77 12.76 -15.42
CA ARG A 458 13.38 12.61 -14.08
C ARG A 458 13.64 13.95 -13.46
N GLU A 459 13.30 14.08 -12.17
CA GLU A 459 13.62 15.21 -11.35
C GLU A 459 14.24 14.78 -10.02
N LYS A 460 15.00 15.70 -9.41
CA LYS A 460 15.63 15.50 -8.10
C LYS A 460 14.82 16.22 -7.04
N LEU A 461 14.30 15.48 -6.08
CA LEU A 461 13.65 16.02 -4.89
C LEU A 461 14.69 16.61 -3.91
N PRO A 462 14.28 17.56 -3.06
CA PRO A 462 15.17 18.26 -2.13
C PRO A 462 15.69 17.38 -0.97
N ALA A 463 15.05 16.25 -0.72
CA ALA A 463 15.46 15.25 0.27
C ALA A 463 15.21 13.84 -0.28
N ALA A 464 15.70 12.83 0.42
CA ALA A 464 15.39 11.43 0.14
C ALA A 464 13.91 11.14 0.33
N THR A 465 13.42 10.05 -0.27
CA THR A 465 12.01 9.67 -0.17
C THR A 465 11.81 8.15 -0.09
N ASN A 466 10.83 7.76 0.70
CA ASN A 466 10.24 6.43 0.79
C ASN A 466 8.74 6.46 0.40
N SER A 467 8.28 7.56 -0.20
CA SER A 467 6.88 7.76 -0.63
C SER A 467 6.75 7.63 -2.13
N GLY A 468 5.61 7.12 -2.59
CA GLY A 468 5.25 7.15 -4.01
C GLY A 468 4.63 8.48 -4.43
N VAL A 469 4.48 8.66 -5.73
CA VAL A 469 3.78 9.82 -6.28
C VAL A 469 2.27 9.62 -6.30
N THR A 470 1.56 10.74 -6.17
CA THR A 470 0.12 10.84 -6.48
C THR A 470 -0.07 11.72 -7.70
N ILE A 471 -0.91 11.30 -8.64
CA ILE A 471 -1.16 12.01 -9.89
C ILE A 471 -2.65 12.33 -10.00
N SER A 472 -2.97 13.57 -10.33
CA SER A 472 -4.34 14.00 -10.59
C SER A 472 -4.34 15.09 -11.66
N GLY A 473 -5.11 14.87 -12.74
CA GLY A 473 -5.13 15.78 -13.88
C GLY A 473 -3.73 15.96 -14.48
N ASP A 474 -3.28 17.18 -14.55
CA ASP A 474 -1.98 17.61 -15.08
C ASP A 474 -0.85 17.69 -14.04
N THR A 475 -1.13 17.26 -12.80
CA THR A 475 -0.24 17.49 -11.65
C THR A 475 0.27 16.17 -11.04
N VAL A 476 1.57 16.12 -10.78
CA VAL A 476 2.30 15.05 -10.06
C VAL A 476 2.72 15.59 -8.69
N ILE A 477 2.29 14.93 -7.62
CA ILE A 477 2.67 15.24 -6.24
C ILE A 477 3.71 14.22 -5.77
N ALA A 478 4.87 14.68 -5.36
CA ALA A 478 6.00 13.84 -4.94
C ALA A 478 6.50 14.28 -3.54
N PRO A 479 6.23 13.52 -2.47
CA PRO A 479 6.78 13.80 -1.16
C PRO A 479 8.28 13.46 -1.07
N ALA A 480 9.08 14.35 -0.49
CA ALA A 480 10.48 14.16 -0.11
C ALA A 480 10.54 14.06 1.41
N GLY A 481 10.18 12.89 1.97
CA GLY A 481 9.92 12.73 3.40
C GLY A 481 11.13 12.44 4.28
N VAL A 482 12.33 12.18 3.72
CA VAL A 482 13.50 11.73 4.50
C VAL A 482 14.65 12.73 4.38
N ALA A 483 14.69 13.70 5.28
CA ALA A 483 15.81 14.66 5.39
C ALA A 483 16.98 14.01 6.15
N ALA A 484 17.78 13.20 5.45
CA ALA A 484 18.87 12.41 6.06
C ALA A 484 20.20 13.15 6.15
N ALA A 485 20.39 14.28 5.47
CA ALA A 485 21.62 15.05 5.44
C ALA A 485 21.40 16.49 5.91
N GLU A 486 22.48 17.10 6.43
CA GLU A 486 22.47 18.52 6.83
C GLU A 486 22.07 19.42 5.65
N GLY A 487 21.18 20.36 5.90
CA GLY A 487 20.65 21.30 4.90
C GLY A 487 19.49 20.76 4.05
N GLN A 488 19.12 19.47 4.18
CA GLN A 488 17.89 18.94 3.57
C GLN A 488 16.67 19.34 4.39
N GLN A 489 15.56 19.56 3.71
CA GLN A 489 14.26 19.81 4.33
C GLN A 489 13.22 18.87 3.71
N ALA A 490 12.49 18.16 4.57
CA ALA A 490 11.36 17.36 4.12
C ALA A 490 10.24 18.27 3.60
N GLN A 491 9.69 17.96 2.42
CA GLN A 491 8.62 18.72 1.80
C GLN A 491 7.85 17.91 0.77
N ILE A 492 6.63 18.32 0.48
CA ILE A 492 5.87 17.86 -0.67
C ILE A 492 6.20 18.78 -1.84
N VAL A 493 6.47 18.20 -3.01
CA VAL A 493 6.75 18.92 -4.25
C VAL A 493 5.67 18.61 -5.26
N ALA A 494 5.09 19.62 -5.87
CA ALA A 494 4.17 19.46 -7.00
C ALA A 494 4.86 19.85 -8.31
N TYR A 495 4.68 19.01 -9.33
CA TYR A 495 5.04 19.29 -10.71
C TYR A 495 3.76 19.35 -11.55
N ARG A 496 3.70 20.28 -12.50
CA ARG A 496 2.52 20.49 -13.36
C ARG A 496 2.93 20.69 -14.81
N LEU A 497 2.07 20.23 -15.75
CA LEU A 497 2.25 20.51 -17.18
C LEU A 497 2.07 22.02 -17.46
N GLY A 498 3.04 22.62 -18.15
CA GLY A 498 2.99 24.04 -18.52
C GLY A 498 3.14 25.00 -17.34
N GLY A 499 3.67 24.54 -16.21
CA GLY A 499 3.96 25.34 -15.01
C GLY A 499 5.13 26.32 -15.17
#